data_8890d9737a7bb994f1e6080eba6e87cc
#
_entry.id   8890d9737a7bb994f1e6080eba6e87cc
#
_cell.length_a   1.000
_cell.length_b   1.000
_cell.length_c   1.000
_cell.angle_alpha   90.00
_cell.angle_beta   90.00
_cell.angle_gamma   90.00
#
_symmetry.space_group_name_H-M   'P 1'
#
loop_
_entity.id
_entity.type
_entity.pdbx_description
1 polymer ?
#
loop_
_entity_poly.entity_id
_entity_poly.type
_entity_poly.pdbx_seq_one_letter_code
_entity_poly.pdbx_strand_id
1 'polypeptide(L)'
;GLDYDDEKWDALLDQLTPSDYQTLITQSGYGTAAIKSVDKPSTTDRDAATGLINYGVDASGNFYFKGNITHCGVIVLAQTYNDDLAYHYGENIGDESYYLHIDGWYAPAVNMHRTAFSGRNSEYYSEDPFVGGHIASLECKGVASRGMYVFVKHFAVNDQENHRGDREGQFSIATFLNEQAAREIYLKPFE
;
A
#
# COMPACT_ATOMS: atom_id res chain seq x y z
N GLY A 1 12.79 -10.53 14.64
CA GLY A 1 11.43 -11.04 14.59
C GLY A 1 11.43 -12.56 14.49
N LEU A 2 10.27 -13.17 14.62
CA LEU A 2 10.10 -14.61 14.41
C LEU A 2 10.07 -14.89 12.90
N ASP A 3 10.55 -16.06 12.48
CA ASP A 3 10.34 -16.54 11.12
C ASP A 3 8.85 -16.74 10.85
N TYR A 4 8.46 -16.68 9.58
CA TYR A 4 7.05 -16.83 9.17
C TYR A 4 6.48 -18.19 9.60
N ASP A 5 7.28 -19.25 9.53
CA ASP A 5 6.89 -20.63 9.88
C ASP A 5 7.22 -21.02 11.34
N ASP A 6 7.49 -20.04 12.23
CA ASP A 6 7.78 -20.33 13.65
C ASP A 6 6.50 -20.81 14.36
N GLU A 7 6.57 -21.96 15.03
CA GLU A 7 5.46 -22.57 15.77
C GLU A 7 4.82 -21.66 16.85
N LYS A 8 5.53 -20.62 17.27
CA LYS A 8 4.99 -19.63 18.20
C LYS A 8 3.83 -18.83 17.61
N TRP A 9 3.73 -18.76 16.28
CA TRP A 9 2.57 -18.14 15.66
C TRP A 9 1.28 -18.92 15.91
N ASP A 10 1.34 -20.25 15.85
CA ASP A 10 0.19 -21.10 16.16
C ASP A 10 -0.22 -20.89 17.63
N ALA A 11 0.73 -20.89 18.56
CA ALA A 11 0.48 -20.64 19.97
C ALA A 11 -0.09 -19.23 20.24
N LEU A 12 0.24 -18.24 19.43
CA LEU A 12 -0.38 -16.90 19.51
C LEU A 12 -1.81 -16.92 18.97
N LEU A 13 -2.03 -17.55 17.81
CA LEU A 13 -3.33 -17.62 17.15
C LEU A 13 -4.35 -18.43 17.97
N ASP A 14 -3.90 -19.47 18.67
CA ASP A 14 -4.73 -20.32 19.57
C ASP A 14 -5.30 -19.54 20.77
N GLN A 15 -4.77 -18.37 21.07
CA GLN A 15 -5.31 -17.50 22.12
C GLN A 15 -6.49 -16.62 21.63
N LEU A 16 -6.72 -16.56 20.32
CA LEU A 16 -7.81 -15.77 19.76
C LEU A 16 -9.14 -16.50 19.88
N THR A 17 -10.15 -15.78 20.32
CA THR A 17 -11.52 -16.29 20.36
C THR A 17 -12.25 -16.06 19.02
N PRO A 18 -13.37 -16.77 18.76
CA PRO A 18 -14.22 -16.47 17.59
C PRO A 18 -14.64 -15.00 17.51
N SER A 19 -14.87 -14.34 18.66
CA SER A 19 -15.17 -12.91 18.72
C SER A 19 -14.00 -12.03 18.28
N ASP A 20 -12.76 -12.42 18.61
CA ASP A 20 -11.56 -11.71 18.17
C ASP A 20 -11.39 -11.80 16.66
N TYR A 21 -11.57 -12.97 16.07
CA TYR A 21 -11.58 -13.16 14.62
C TYR A 21 -12.69 -12.34 13.95
N GLN A 22 -13.89 -12.35 14.48
CA GLN A 22 -14.98 -11.52 13.98
C GLN A 22 -14.59 -10.03 13.99
N THR A 23 -14.02 -9.55 15.08
CA THR A 23 -13.58 -8.17 15.25
C THR A 23 -12.50 -7.80 14.21
N LEU A 24 -11.48 -8.65 14.04
CA LEU A 24 -10.42 -8.43 13.05
C LEU A 24 -10.95 -8.36 11.62
N ILE A 25 -11.95 -9.19 11.27
CA ILE A 25 -12.53 -9.23 9.94
C ILE A 25 -13.49 -8.04 9.70
N THR A 26 -14.34 -7.72 10.66
CA THR A 26 -15.42 -6.74 10.45
C THR A 26 -15.04 -5.30 10.77
N GLN A 27 -13.99 -5.08 11.56
CA GLN A 27 -13.51 -3.75 11.98
C GLN A 27 -12.12 -3.43 11.39
N SER A 28 -11.82 -4.01 10.24
CA SER A 28 -10.65 -3.66 9.45
C SER A 28 -11.03 -2.69 8.32
N GLY A 29 -10.03 -1.96 7.84
CA GLY A 29 -10.16 -0.97 6.77
C GLY A 29 -9.55 0.37 7.21
N TYR A 30 -8.46 0.77 6.55
CA TYR A 30 -7.59 1.88 6.99
C TYR A 30 -7.15 1.79 8.46
N GLY A 31 -7.00 0.55 8.93
CA GLY A 31 -6.56 0.18 10.27
C GLY A 31 -7.16 -1.14 10.74
N THR A 32 -6.73 -1.59 11.91
CA THR A 32 -7.26 -2.80 12.55
C THR A 32 -7.62 -2.55 14.01
N ALA A 33 -8.63 -3.23 14.50
CA ALA A 33 -9.05 -3.14 15.90
C ALA A 33 -7.99 -3.71 16.85
N ALA A 34 -8.00 -3.21 18.10
CA ALA A 34 -7.24 -3.81 19.19
C ALA A 34 -7.83 -5.16 19.59
N ILE A 35 -6.97 -6.14 19.88
CA ILE A 35 -7.35 -7.47 20.40
C ILE A 35 -6.67 -7.69 21.74
N LYS A 36 -7.45 -7.59 22.79
CA LYS A 36 -6.94 -7.62 24.17
C LYS A 36 -6.37 -8.97 24.60
N SER A 37 -6.89 -10.07 24.06
CA SER A 37 -6.45 -11.44 24.40
C SER A 37 -4.98 -11.71 24.07
N VAL A 38 -4.42 -10.96 23.09
CA VAL A 38 -3.04 -11.10 22.63
C VAL A 38 -2.28 -9.77 22.67
N ASP A 39 -2.77 -8.79 23.42
CA ASP A 39 -2.20 -7.44 23.55
C ASP A 39 -1.90 -6.74 22.20
N LYS A 40 -2.65 -7.11 21.14
CA LYS A 40 -2.54 -6.42 19.85
C LYS A 40 -3.16 -5.03 19.95
N PRO A 41 -2.40 -3.95 19.69
CA PRO A 41 -2.98 -2.60 19.64
C PRO A 41 -3.88 -2.41 18.39
N SER A 42 -4.69 -1.37 18.42
CA SER A 42 -5.31 -0.87 17.18
C SER A 42 -4.25 -0.22 16.29
N THR A 43 -4.47 -0.28 14.98
CA THR A 43 -3.58 0.36 14.01
C THR A 43 -4.34 1.39 13.18
N THR A 44 -3.60 2.34 12.62
CA THR A 44 -4.09 3.35 11.68
C THR A 44 -3.29 3.28 10.40
N ASP A 45 -3.97 3.09 9.28
CA ASP A 45 -3.34 3.00 7.96
C ASP A 45 -3.73 4.21 7.10
N ARG A 46 -2.85 4.59 6.18
CA ARG A 46 -3.10 5.71 5.27
C ARG A 46 -2.69 5.37 3.84
N ASP A 47 -3.36 6.04 2.93
CA ASP A 47 -3.12 5.92 1.50
C ASP A 47 -2.20 7.06 1.01
N ALA A 48 -1.67 6.96 -0.10
CA ALA A 48 -1.07 7.83 -1.11
C ALA A 48 0.24 7.25 -1.65
N ALA A 49 0.47 7.45 -2.95
CA ALA A 49 1.67 6.94 -3.62
C ALA A 49 2.93 7.75 -3.30
N THR A 50 2.80 9.01 -2.87
CA THR A 50 3.91 9.96 -2.71
C THR A 50 4.00 10.56 -1.31
N GLY A 51 3.58 9.81 -0.30
CA GLY A 51 3.57 10.26 1.09
C GLY A 51 2.43 9.62 1.87
N LEU A 52 1.95 10.30 2.90
CA LEU A 52 0.87 9.82 3.76
C LEU A 52 -0.29 10.82 3.75
N ILE A 53 -1.45 10.40 3.26
CA ILE A 53 -2.65 11.22 3.37
C ILE A 53 -3.13 11.20 4.82
N ASN A 54 -2.86 12.26 5.54
CA ASN A 54 -3.37 12.46 6.88
C ASN A 54 -4.30 13.68 6.91
N TYR A 55 -5.54 13.46 7.27
CA TYR A 55 -6.54 14.52 7.31
C TYR A 55 -7.34 14.52 8.61
N GLY A 56 -7.88 15.67 8.95
CA GLY A 56 -8.89 15.85 9.99
C GLY A 56 -10.16 16.43 9.40
N VAL A 57 -11.20 16.47 10.20
CA VAL A 57 -12.46 17.14 9.88
C VAL A 57 -12.67 18.22 10.93
N ASP A 58 -12.92 19.44 10.51
CA ASP A 58 -13.21 20.55 11.41
C ASP A 58 -14.66 20.48 11.97
N ALA A 59 -14.97 21.39 12.88
CA ALA A 59 -16.31 21.45 13.49
C ALA A 59 -17.45 21.73 12.48
N SER A 60 -17.12 22.21 11.30
CA SER A 60 -18.06 22.49 10.21
C SER A 60 -18.18 21.34 9.21
N GLY A 61 -17.42 20.24 9.41
CA GLY A 61 -17.40 19.08 8.53
C GLY A 61 -16.44 19.20 7.33
N ASN A 62 -15.59 20.22 7.28
CA ASN A 62 -14.62 20.38 6.20
C ASN A 62 -13.37 19.54 6.46
N PHE A 63 -12.86 18.90 5.40
CA PHE A 63 -11.58 18.19 5.46
C PHE A 63 -10.41 19.18 5.43
N TYR A 64 -9.39 18.88 6.23
CA TYR A 64 -8.11 19.58 6.18
C TYR A 64 -6.95 18.60 6.36
N PHE A 65 -5.80 18.90 5.74
CA PHE A 65 -4.61 18.07 5.87
C PHE A 65 -3.84 18.39 7.15
N LYS A 66 -3.27 17.36 7.77
CA LYS A 66 -2.52 17.45 9.03
C LYS A 66 -1.07 17.04 8.82
N GLY A 67 -0.18 17.99 8.66
CA GLY A 67 1.26 17.76 8.68
C GLY A 67 1.80 16.83 7.58
N ASN A 68 1.06 16.71 6.47
CA ASN A 68 1.47 15.86 5.35
C ASN A 68 2.68 16.49 4.64
N ILE A 69 3.63 15.63 4.29
CA ILE A 69 4.68 15.95 3.32
C ILE A 69 4.37 15.20 2.02
N THR A 70 4.53 15.86 0.90
CA THR A 70 4.43 15.24 -0.41
C THR A 70 5.82 15.15 -1.01
N HIS A 71 6.25 13.92 -1.29
CA HIS A 71 7.50 13.62 -1.95
C HIS A 71 7.37 13.74 -3.47
N CYS A 72 8.48 13.62 -4.20
CA CYS A 72 8.44 13.57 -5.66
C CYS A 72 7.62 12.36 -6.15
N GLY A 73 7.07 12.47 -7.35
CA GLY A 73 6.33 11.36 -7.95
C GLY A 73 7.20 10.12 -8.13
N VAL A 74 6.62 8.94 -7.90
CA VAL A 74 7.33 7.66 -8.00
C VAL A 74 7.89 7.37 -9.40
N ILE A 75 7.32 7.98 -10.45
CA ILE A 75 7.88 7.97 -11.81
C ILE A 75 9.28 8.60 -11.80
N VAL A 76 9.43 9.74 -11.14
CA VAL A 76 10.72 10.45 -11.04
C VAL A 76 11.71 9.62 -10.25
N LEU A 77 11.28 9.01 -9.16
CA LEU A 77 12.11 8.09 -8.37
C LEU A 77 12.61 6.92 -9.24
N ALA A 78 11.72 6.26 -9.97
CA ALA A 78 12.06 5.13 -10.83
C ALA A 78 13.06 5.52 -11.94
N GLN A 79 12.92 6.71 -12.53
CA GLN A 79 13.82 7.22 -13.57
C GLN A 79 15.24 7.50 -13.08
N THR A 80 15.47 7.56 -11.79
CA THR A 80 16.82 7.73 -11.23
C THR A 80 17.66 6.48 -11.37
N TYR A 81 17.05 5.29 -11.43
CA TYR A 81 17.72 3.98 -11.35
C TYR A 81 18.70 3.91 -10.16
N ASN A 82 18.36 4.57 -9.07
CA ASN A 82 19.24 4.70 -7.90
C ASN A 82 18.64 3.97 -6.70
N ASP A 83 19.24 2.86 -6.35
CA ASP A 83 18.80 1.96 -5.26
C ASP A 83 18.84 2.65 -3.90
N ASP A 84 19.91 3.38 -3.60
CA ASP A 84 20.06 4.08 -2.33
C ASP A 84 18.98 5.16 -2.17
N LEU A 85 18.70 5.89 -3.26
CA LEU A 85 17.66 6.92 -3.23
C LEU A 85 16.27 6.32 -3.02
N ALA A 86 15.97 5.17 -3.65
CA ALA A 86 14.71 4.46 -3.45
C ALA A 86 14.56 3.98 -2.00
N TYR A 87 15.62 3.43 -1.43
CA TYR A 87 15.62 3.03 -0.02
C TYR A 87 15.40 4.22 0.92
N HIS A 88 16.12 5.32 0.73
CA HIS A 88 15.98 6.54 1.53
C HIS A 88 14.62 7.24 1.35
N TYR A 89 14.01 7.13 0.17
CA TYR A 89 12.65 7.59 -0.04
C TYR A 89 11.67 6.87 0.91
N GLY A 90 11.80 5.56 1.01
CA GLY A 90 11.02 4.75 1.95
C GLY A 90 11.31 5.09 3.41
N GLU A 91 12.59 5.30 3.78
CA GLU A 91 12.95 5.73 5.15
C GLU A 91 12.26 7.04 5.53
N ASN A 92 12.22 8.02 4.63
CA ASN A 92 11.57 9.31 4.89
C ASN A 92 10.07 9.14 5.15
N ILE A 93 9.37 8.30 4.37
CA ILE A 93 7.95 8.00 4.60
C ILE A 93 7.75 7.30 5.95
N GLY A 94 8.63 6.36 6.29
CA GLY A 94 8.60 5.69 7.58
C GLY A 94 8.84 6.63 8.75
N ASP A 95 9.76 7.58 8.61
CA ASP A 95 10.00 8.60 9.63
C ASP A 95 8.79 9.53 9.82
N GLU A 96 8.11 9.92 8.72
CA GLU A 96 6.86 10.68 8.81
C GLU A 96 5.76 9.91 9.53
N SER A 97 5.66 8.60 9.28
CA SER A 97 4.65 7.74 9.90
C SER A 97 4.72 7.78 11.41
N TYR A 98 5.93 7.79 11.95
CA TYR A 98 6.16 7.89 13.40
C TYR A 98 5.57 9.18 13.99
N TYR A 99 5.81 10.33 13.36
CA TYR A 99 5.29 11.62 13.83
C TYR A 99 3.78 11.77 13.62
N LEU A 100 3.24 11.11 12.61
CA LEU A 100 1.82 11.17 12.28
C LEU A 100 0.99 10.08 13.00
N HIS A 101 1.65 9.16 13.72
CA HIS A 101 1.04 7.98 14.36
C HIS A 101 0.26 7.13 13.35
N ILE A 102 0.93 6.80 12.24
CA ILE A 102 0.41 5.96 11.16
C ILE A 102 1.22 4.66 11.14
N ASP A 103 0.54 3.52 11.22
CA ASP A 103 1.17 2.21 11.36
C ASP A 103 1.36 1.50 10.02
N GLY A 104 0.47 1.74 9.05
CA GLY A 104 0.45 1.08 7.77
C GLY A 104 0.25 2.03 6.58
N TRP A 105 0.84 1.65 5.45
CA TRP A 105 0.82 2.44 4.22
C TRP A 105 0.22 1.65 3.06
N TYR A 106 -0.88 2.17 2.47
CA TYR A 106 -1.49 1.61 1.26
C TYR A 106 -0.70 2.05 0.02
N ALA A 107 0.54 1.62 -0.05
CA ALA A 107 1.50 1.79 -1.12
C ALA A 107 2.70 0.85 -0.86
N PRO A 108 3.64 0.74 -1.79
CA PRO A 108 3.70 1.34 -3.12
C PRO A 108 2.69 0.75 -4.12
N ALA A 109 2.40 1.50 -5.19
CA ALA A 109 1.53 1.06 -6.27
C ALA A 109 2.37 0.64 -7.48
N VAL A 110 2.37 -0.65 -7.81
CA VAL A 110 3.30 -1.27 -8.78
C VAL A 110 2.63 -1.77 -10.06
N ASN A 111 1.43 -1.26 -10.38
CA ASN A 111 0.80 -1.57 -11.65
C ASN A 111 1.53 -0.90 -12.83
N MET A 112 1.16 -1.27 -14.05
CA MET A 112 1.91 -0.90 -15.25
C MET A 112 1.43 0.41 -15.87
N HIS A 113 2.37 1.20 -16.39
CA HIS A 113 2.06 2.21 -17.39
C HIS A 113 1.71 1.52 -18.70
N ARG A 114 0.45 1.62 -19.14
CA ARG A 114 -0.02 1.01 -20.39
C ARG A 114 -0.40 2.07 -21.42
N THR A 115 -1.47 2.78 -21.17
CA THR A 115 -1.91 3.88 -22.01
C THR A 115 -1.81 5.20 -21.25
N ALA A 116 -1.53 6.29 -21.96
CA ALA A 116 -1.53 7.63 -21.38
C ALA A 116 -2.90 8.01 -20.77
N PHE A 117 -3.96 7.35 -21.19
CA PHE A 117 -5.34 7.60 -20.76
C PHE A 117 -5.82 6.69 -19.62
N SER A 118 -4.91 5.93 -18.98
CA SER A 118 -5.30 5.01 -17.89
C SER A 118 -5.92 5.73 -16.69
N GLY A 119 -5.52 6.97 -16.42
CA GLY A 119 -6.00 7.78 -15.31
C GLY A 119 -5.22 7.57 -14.00
N ARG A 120 -4.31 6.57 -13.93
CA ARG A 120 -3.54 6.23 -12.71
C ARG A 120 -2.02 6.17 -12.89
N ASN A 121 -1.49 6.50 -14.06
CA ASN A 121 -0.04 6.45 -14.31
C ASN A 121 0.77 7.30 -13.32
N SER A 122 0.17 8.32 -12.72
CA SER A 122 0.85 9.20 -11.75
C SER A 122 1.29 8.49 -10.47
N GLU A 123 0.68 7.37 -10.13
CA GLU A 123 0.99 6.61 -8.91
C GLU A 123 1.83 5.34 -9.18
N TYR A 124 2.13 5.03 -10.45
CA TYR A 124 2.88 3.83 -10.86
C TYR A 124 4.29 4.21 -11.34
N TYR A 125 5.24 3.30 -11.18
CA TYR A 125 6.66 3.56 -11.39
C TYR A 125 7.08 3.55 -12.85
N SER A 126 6.60 2.57 -13.63
CA SER A 126 7.15 2.27 -14.96
C SER A 126 6.20 1.44 -15.81
N GLU A 127 6.49 1.37 -17.12
CA GLU A 127 5.96 0.35 -18.03
C GLU A 127 6.75 -0.97 -17.96
N ASP A 128 7.93 -0.95 -17.33
CA ASP A 128 8.78 -2.11 -17.11
C ASP A 128 8.47 -2.71 -15.73
N PRO A 129 7.96 -3.97 -15.67
CA PRO A 129 7.60 -4.61 -14.42
C PRO A 129 8.79 -4.87 -13.49
N PHE A 130 9.98 -5.11 -14.06
CA PHE A 130 11.18 -5.32 -13.26
C PHE A 130 11.62 -4.01 -12.59
N VAL A 131 11.70 -2.93 -13.33
CA VAL A 131 12.07 -1.60 -12.77
C VAL A 131 11.07 -1.19 -11.70
N GLY A 132 9.76 -1.31 -11.97
CA GLY A 132 8.72 -0.96 -11.01
C GLY A 132 8.82 -1.78 -9.71
N GLY A 133 8.94 -3.10 -9.82
CA GLY A 133 9.06 -4.00 -8.66
C GLY A 133 10.35 -3.79 -7.88
N HIS A 134 11.49 -3.64 -8.58
CA HIS A 134 12.79 -3.45 -7.94
C HIS A 134 12.83 -2.16 -7.11
N ILE A 135 12.49 -1.03 -7.69
CA ILE A 135 12.47 0.28 -6.98
C ILE A 135 11.47 0.25 -5.81
N ALA A 136 10.26 -0.27 -6.03
CA ALA A 136 9.27 -0.39 -4.99
C ALA A 136 9.71 -1.32 -3.84
N SER A 137 10.45 -2.40 -4.13
CA SER A 137 10.98 -3.28 -3.09
C SER A 137 11.97 -2.59 -2.17
N LEU A 138 12.80 -1.72 -2.71
CA LEU A 138 13.76 -0.92 -1.92
C LEU A 138 13.05 0.11 -1.06
N GLU A 139 12.03 0.76 -1.62
CA GLU A 139 11.17 1.67 -0.88
C GLU A 139 10.44 0.94 0.27
N CYS A 140 9.88 -0.24 0.03
CA CYS A 140 9.29 -1.08 1.08
C CYS A 140 10.29 -1.41 2.19
N LYS A 141 11.53 -1.74 1.86
CA LYS A 141 12.59 -2.01 2.83
C LYS A 141 12.92 -0.77 3.66
N GLY A 142 12.98 0.40 3.03
CA GLY A 142 13.18 1.67 3.70
C GLY A 142 12.06 1.96 4.72
N VAL A 143 10.82 1.86 4.29
CA VAL A 143 9.63 2.01 5.15
C VAL A 143 9.66 1.02 6.32
N ALA A 144 9.90 -0.26 6.04
CA ALA A 144 9.92 -1.32 7.05
C ALA A 144 11.06 -1.13 8.07
N SER A 145 12.19 -0.53 7.67
CA SER A 145 13.31 -0.21 8.57
C SER A 145 12.91 0.75 9.68
N ARG A 146 11.85 1.51 9.49
CA ARG A 146 11.27 2.45 10.45
C ARG A 146 10.09 1.87 11.24
N GLY A 147 9.75 0.60 11.02
CA GLY A 147 8.70 -0.11 11.76
C GLY A 147 7.30 0.01 11.18
N MET A 148 7.12 0.69 10.06
CA MET A 148 5.86 0.78 9.33
C MET A 148 5.69 -0.41 8.38
N TYR A 149 4.47 -0.98 8.27
CA TYR A 149 4.17 -2.00 7.28
C TYR A 149 3.52 -1.40 6.03
N VAL A 150 3.61 -2.15 4.93
CA VAL A 150 3.14 -1.69 3.61
C VAL A 150 2.09 -2.64 3.03
N PHE A 151 1.21 -2.11 2.18
CA PHE A 151 0.26 -2.84 1.38
C PHE A 151 0.56 -2.57 -0.09
N VAL A 152 1.45 -3.37 -0.67
CA VAL A 152 1.79 -3.25 -2.10
C VAL A 152 0.54 -3.45 -2.94
N LYS A 153 0.26 -2.49 -3.81
CA LYS A 153 -1.00 -2.44 -4.56
C LYS A 153 -0.78 -2.21 -6.06
N HIS A 154 -1.76 -2.46 -6.90
CA HIS A 154 -3.06 -3.08 -6.62
C HIS A 154 -3.06 -4.50 -7.18
N PHE A 155 -3.04 -5.47 -6.35
CA PHE A 155 -2.99 -6.88 -6.76
C PHE A 155 -4.40 -7.34 -7.20
N ALA A 156 -4.61 -7.58 -8.51
CA ALA A 156 -3.67 -7.35 -9.60
C ALA A 156 -4.41 -6.75 -10.81
N VAL A 157 -3.66 -6.34 -11.84
CA VAL A 157 -4.16 -5.82 -13.13
C VAL A 157 -5.07 -4.59 -13.03
N ASN A 158 -4.82 -3.71 -12.08
CA ASN A 158 -5.55 -2.46 -11.91
C ASN A 158 -4.84 -1.29 -12.61
N ASP A 159 -4.63 -1.42 -13.92
CA ASP A 159 -3.84 -0.47 -14.72
C ASP A 159 -4.70 0.60 -15.39
N GLN A 160 -6.02 0.54 -15.22
CA GLN A 160 -6.97 1.45 -15.84
C GLN A 160 -8.00 1.95 -14.83
N GLU A 161 -8.30 3.25 -14.88
CA GLU A 161 -9.33 3.89 -14.07
C GLU A 161 -10.58 4.27 -14.87
N ASN A 162 -10.46 4.39 -16.19
CA ASN A 162 -11.58 4.75 -17.05
C ASN A 162 -12.72 3.72 -16.92
N HIS A 163 -13.93 4.23 -16.75
CA HIS A 163 -15.15 3.44 -16.57
C HIS A 163 -15.20 2.64 -15.26
N ARG A 164 -14.36 2.93 -14.30
CA ARG A 164 -14.46 2.36 -12.95
C ARG A 164 -15.50 3.11 -12.12
N GLY A 165 -16.33 2.35 -11.41
CA GLY A 165 -17.32 2.89 -10.49
C GLY A 165 -18.71 3.05 -11.08
N ASP A 166 -19.63 3.52 -10.25
CA ASP A 166 -21.05 3.67 -10.56
C ASP A 166 -21.31 4.97 -11.34
N ARG A 167 -20.89 4.98 -12.59
CA ARG A 167 -21.30 5.99 -13.56
C ARG A 167 -22.00 5.29 -14.70
N GLU A 168 -23.20 5.74 -15.03
CA GLU A 168 -24.00 5.21 -16.15
C GLU A 168 -24.29 3.69 -16.04
N GLY A 169 -24.40 3.16 -14.81
CA GLY A 169 -24.69 1.74 -14.58
C GLY A 169 -23.49 0.81 -14.76
N GLN A 170 -22.26 1.34 -14.78
CA GLN A 170 -21.04 0.54 -14.82
C GLN A 170 -20.46 0.38 -13.43
N PHE A 171 -20.41 -0.84 -12.93
CA PHE A 171 -19.97 -1.14 -11.56
C PHE A 171 -18.51 -1.60 -11.44
N SER A 172 -17.88 -2.01 -12.55
CA SER A 172 -16.52 -2.54 -12.54
C SER A 172 -15.89 -2.52 -13.93
N ILE A 173 -14.59 -2.75 -13.97
CA ILE A 173 -13.81 -2.93 -15.19
C ILE A 173 -13.51 -4.42 -15.35
N ALA A 174 -13.80 -5.00 -16.51
CA ALA A 174 -13.36 -6.33 -16.87
C ALA A 174 -12.00 -6.25 -17.58
N THR A 175 -11.00 -6.91 -17.04
CA THR A 175 -9.66 -6.97 -17.62
C THR A 175 -9.43 -8.33 -18.25
N PHE A 176 -8.99 -8.34 -19.52
CA PHE A 176 -8.74 -9.55 -20.29
C PHE A 176 -7.25 -9.64 -20.63
N LEU A 177 -6.61 -10.73 -20.25
CA LEU A 177 -5.22 -11.04 -20.58
C LEU A 177 -5.01 -12.56 -20.58
N ASN A 178 -3.97 -13.02 -21.28
CA ASN A 178 -3.58 -14.42 -21.21
C ASN A 178 -2.65 -14.67 -20.01
N GLU A 179 -2.45 -15.93 -19.65
CA GLU A 179 -1.63 -16.32 -18.48
C GLU A 179 -0.18 -15.87 -18.60
N GLN A 180 0.42 -15.94 -19.78
CA GLN A 180 1.79 -15.51 -19.99
C GLN A 180 1.95 -14.02 -19.68
N ALA A 181 1.11 -13.17 -20.26
CA ALA A 181 1.13 -11.74 -19.98
C ALA A 181 0.86 -11.43 -18.49
N ALA A 182 -0.06 -12.19 -17.86
CA ALA A 182 -0.34 -12.05 -16.44
C ALA A 182 0.93 -12.25 -15.60
N ARG A 183 1.66 -13.35 -15.83
CA ARG A 183 2.84 -13.72 -15.04
C ARG A 183 4.07 -12.87 -15.36
N GLU A 184 4.35 -12.65 -16.63
CA GLU A 184 5.59 -12.00 -17.05
C GLU A 184 5.56 -10.47 -16.90
N ILE A 185 4.36 -9.86 -16.86
CA ILE A 185 4.20 -8.41 -16.83
C ILE A 185 3.46 -7.98 -15.56
N TYR A 186 2.19 -8.41 -15.40
CA TYR A 186 1.32 -7.79 -14.42
C TYR A 186 1.50 -8.31 -12.98
N LEU A 187 1.95 -9.55 -12.82
CA LEU A 187 2.27 -10.13 -11.51
C LEU A 187 3.74 -9.96 -11.14
N LYS A 188 4.61 -9.77 -12.12
CA LYS A 188 6.05 -9.65 -11.93
C LYS A 188 6.48 -8.63 -10.86
N PRO A 189 5.88 -7.43 -10.75
CA PRO A 189 6.27 -6.47 -9.72
C PRO A 189 5.95 -6.90 -8.28
N PHE A 190 5.11 -7.94 -8.12
CA PHE A 190 4.71 -8.45 -6.80
C PHE A 190 5.56 -9.66 -6.34
N GLU A 191 6.48 -10.15 -7.16
CA GLU A 191 7.43 -11.21 -6.80
C GLU A 191 8.55 -10.68 -5.89
#